data_0476b7cff163788bf0bdde5a5c8671e1
#
_entry.id   0476b7cff163788bf0bdde5a5c8671e1
#
_cell.length_a   1.000
_cell.length_b   1.000
_cell.length_c   1.000
_cell.angle_alpha   90.00
_cell.angle_beta   90.00
_cell.angle_gamma   90.00
#
_symmetry.space_group_name_H-M   'P 1'
#
loop_
_entity.id
_entity.type
_entity.pdbx_description
1 polymer ?
#
loop_
_entity_poly.entity_id
_entity_poly.type
_entity_poly.pdbx_seq_one_letter_code
_entity_poly.pdbx_strand_id
1 'polypeptide(L)'
;KQIPHWKWVDKSPLAKGVGPILYGRLIGASGDLSNYKRSRLLFRRLSSSVVDGQAQGRRKGAEALKHRYSPTRRSLVWLIQDKIVMATVRNEKEVVNGKARKVKGSESWAIHPLGQVYIDELARLRAKNAALGFAERARIEVDRAIKDKRTPSPENLEGWLTAKHIDN
;
A
#
# COMPACT_ATOMS: atom_id res chain seq x y z
N LYS A 1 -10.22 -5.10 -29.96
CA LYS A 1 -11.35 -5.48 -29.08
C LYS A 1 -11.39 -4.47 -27.94
N GLN A 2 -12.50 -3.74 -27.79
CA GLN A 2 -12.67 -2.81 -26.65
C GLN A 2 -12.86 -3.61 -25.35
N ILE A 3 -12.18 -3.18 -24.29
CA ILE A 3 -12.36 -3.77 -22.97
C ILE A 3 -13.79 -3.43 -22.50
N PRO A 4 -14.60 -4.43 -22.11
CA PRO A 4 -15.94 -4.18 -21.58
C PRO A 4 -15.85 -3.19 -20.39
N HIS A 5 -16.83 -2.29 -20.30
CA HIS A 5 -16.90 -1.29 -19.23
C HIS A 5 -15.82 -0.19 -19.23
N TRP A 6 -14.86 -0.18 -20.18
CA TRP A 6 -13.85 0.87 -20.25
C TRP A 6 -14.47 2.28 -20.33
N LYS A 7 -15.57 2.44 -21.04
CA LYS A 7 -16.31 3.72 -21.13
C LYS A 7 -16.71 4.33 -19.78
N TRP A 8 -16.87 3.50 -18.77
CA TRP A 8 -17.18 3.95 -17.41
C TRP A 8 -15.94 4.42 -16.67
N VAL A 9 -14.84 3.72 -16.86
CA VAL A 9 -13.55 4.06 -16.26
C VAL A 9 -12.98 5.31 -16.90
N ASP A 10 -13.06 5.42 -18.23
CA ASP A 10 -12.50 6.52 -19.02
C ASP A 10 -13.08 7.90 -18.65
N LYS A 11 -14.33 7.94 -18.24
CA LYS A 11 -15.00 9.15 -17.73
C LYS A 11 -14.65 9.47 -16.27
N SER A 12 -14.01 8.54 -15.55
CA SER A 12 -13.63 8.71 -14.16
C SER A 12 -12.28 9.41 -14.04
N PRO A 13 -12.05 10.25 -13.00
CA PRO A 13 -10.72 10.74 -12.65
C PRO A 13 -9.68 9.62 -12.49
N LEU A 14 -10.13 8.41 -12.18
CA LEU A 14 -9.28 7.22 -12.05
C LEU A 14 -8.64 6.79 -13.38
N ALA A 15 -9.27 7.10 -14.52
CA ALA A 15 -8.75 6.77 -15.85
C ALA A 15 -7.37 7.38 -16.09
N LYS A 16 -7.12 8.59 -15.57
CA LYS A 16 -5.81 9.25 -15.67
C LYS A 16 -4.69 8.49 -14.96
N GLY A 17 -5.02 7.66 -13.96
CA GLY A 17 -4.07 6.84 -13.22
C GLY A 17 -4.02 5.38 -13.69
N VAL A 18 -5.18 4.83 -14.08
CA VAL A 18 -5.34 3.42 -14.44
C VAL A 18 -5.70 3.35 -15.93
N GLY A 19 -4.72 3.38 -16.82
CA GLY A 19 -4.95 3.29 -18.26
C GLY A 19 -5.56 1.92 -18.68
N PRO A 20 -6.00 1.79 -19.94
CA PRO A 20 -6.74 0.61 -20.44
C PRO A 20 -5.95 -0.69 -20.28
N ILE A 21 -4.63 -0.65 -20.42
CA ILE A 21 -3.77 -1.84 -20.25
C ILE A 21 -3.79 -2.34 -18.81
N LEU A 22 -3.64 -1.42 -17.84
CA LEU A 22 -3.62 -1.79 -16.42
C LEU A 22 -5.00 -2.27 -15.96
N TYR A 23 -6.07 -1.63 -16.45
CA TYR A 23 -7.44 -2.07 -16.21
C TYR A 23 -7.70 -3.45 -16.81
N GLY A 24 -7.26 -3.71 -18.05
CA GLY A 24 -7.38 -5.02 -18.68
C GLY A 24 -6.65 -6.12 -17.92
N ARG A 25 -5.45 -5.81 -17.37
CA ARG A 25 -4.72 -6.74 -16.49
C ARG A 25 -5.49 -7.02 -15.20
N LEU A 26 -6.14 -6.00 -14.62
CA LEU A 26 -6.97 -6.20 -13.41
C LEU A 26 -8.13 -7.15 -13.68
N ILE A 27 -8.88 -6.91 -14.77
CA ILE A 27 -9.99 -7.80 -15.17
C ILE A 27 -9.49 -9.21 -15.42
N GLY A 28 -8.40 -9.39 -16.16
CA GLY A 28 -7.81 -10.72 -16.39
C GLY A 28 -7.36 -11.43 -15.11
N ALA A 29 -6.79 -10.68 -14.15
CA ALA A 29 -6.38 -11.23 -12.85
C ALA A 29 -7.57 -11.58 -11.95
N SER A 30 -8.62 -10.79 -12.01
CA SER A 30 -9.88 -11.00 -11.26
C SER A 30 -10.64 -12.21 -11.81
N GLY A 31 -10.65 -12.40 -13.11
CA GLY A 31 -11.55 -13.35 -13.78
C GLY A 31 -12.98 -12.83 -13.83
N ASP A 32 -13.93 -13.71 -14.00
CA ASP A 32 -15.35 -13.36 -14.02
C ASP A 32 -15.82 -12.86 -12.64
N LEU A 33 -16.25 -11.59 -12.60
CA LEU A 33 -16.69 -10.94 -11.37
C LEU A 33 -18.00 -11.51 -10.82
N SER A 34 -18.82 -12.17 -11.66
CA SER A 34 -20.06 -12.82 -11.24
C SER A 34 -19.81 -13.99 -10.26
N ASN A 35 -18.61 -14.55 -10.27
CA ASN A 35 -18.22 -15.62 -9.37
C ASN A 35 -17.97 -15.17 -7.91
N TYR A 36 -17.98 -13.87 -7.65
CA TYR A 36 -17.69 -13.32 -6.31
C TYR A 36 -18.96 -12.81 -5.63
N LYS A 37 -19.60 -13.64 -4.81
CA LYS A 37 -20.75 -13.23 -3.99
C LYS A 37 -20.44 -12.12 -2.99
N ARG A 38 -19.16 -11.92 -2.65
CA ARG A 38 -18.69 -10.91 -1.66
C ARG A 38 -17.34 -10.35 -2.11
N SER A 39 -17.12 -9.06 -1.93
CA SER A 39 -15.85 -8.37 -2.24
C SER A 39 -14.62 -9.02 -1.60
N ARG A 40 -14.76 -9.57 -0.38
CA ARG A 40 -13.69 -10.30 0.32
C ARG A 40 -13.12 -11.46 -0.52
N LEU A 41 -13.94 -12.16 -1.29
CA LEU A 41 -13.48 -13.26 -2.15
C LEU A 41 -12.63 -12.74 -3.31
N LEU A 42 -12.99 -11.59 -3.88
CA LEU A 42 -12.21 -10.91 -4.90
C LEU A 42 -10.86 -10.44 -4.32
N PHE A 43 -10.85 -9.81 -3.14
CA PHE A 43 -9.61 -9.41 -2.48
C PHE A 43 -8.71 -10.61 -2.18
N ARG A 44 -9.29 -11.74 -1.80
CA ARG A 44 -8.55 -13.00 -1.60
C ARG A 44 -7.94 -13.51 -2.90
N ARG A 45 -8.68 -13.44 -4.02
CA ARG A 45 -8.18 -13.78 -5.36
C ARG A 45 -7.01 -12.89 -5.76
N LEU A 46 -7.09 -11.60 -5.47
CA LEU A 46 -6.08 -10.60 -5.78
C LEU A 46 -4.92 -10.56 -4.75
N SER A 47 -4.90 -11.48 -3.79
CA SER A 47 -3.86 -11.58 -2.75
C SER A 47 -3.73 -10.33 -1.87
N SER A 48 -4.83 -9.64 -1.61
CA SER A 48 -4.90 -8.41 -0.82
C SER A 48 -5.84 -8.51 0.38
N SER A 49 -6.23 -9.71 0.78
CA SER A 49 -7.08 -9.93 1.96
C SER A 49 -6.28 -10.27 3.22
N VAL A 50 -6.99 -10.28 4.35
CA VAL A 50 -6.53 -10.82 5.62
C VAL A 50 -7.04 -12.25 5.75
N VAL A 51 -6.17 -13.18 6.14
CA VAL A 51 -6.46 -14.59 6.41
C VAL A 51 -6.00 -14.88 7.82
N ASP A 52 -6.92 -15.27 8.71
CA ASP A 52 -6.68 -15.56 10.13
C ASP A 52 -5.89 -14.44 10.85
N GLY A 53 -6.37 -13.21 10.69
CA GLY A 53 -5.76 -12.03 11.30
C GLY A 53 -4.45 -11.55 10.65
N GLN A 54 -3.91 -12.29 9.68
CA GLN A 54 -2.65 -11.95 9.02
C GLN A 54 -2.86 -11.52 7.56
N ALA A 55 -2.08 -10.56 7.11
CA ALA A 55 -2.07 -10.19 5.70
C ALA A 55 -1.69 -11.41 4.85
N GLN A 56 -2.40 -11.58 3.73
CA GLN A 56 -2.11 -12.64 2.78
C GLN A 56 -0.66 -12.55 2.30
N GLY A 57 0.09 -13.64 2.38
CA GLY A 57 1.52 -13.67 2.04
C GLY A 57 1.98 -15.06 1.61
N ARG A 58 3.24 -15.14 1.17
CA ARG A 58 3.86 -16.42 0.80
C ARG A 58 3.99 -17.29 2.06
N ARG A 59 3.48 -18.51 1.99
CA ARG A 59 3.53 -19.53 3.04
C ARG A 59 4.01 -20.86 2.45
N LYS A 60 4.35 -21.83 3.30
CA LYS A 60 4.76 -23.20 2.92
C LYS A 60 3.72 -24.21 3.41
N GLY A 61 3.74 -25.42 2.82
CA GLY A 61 2.88 -26.53 3.23
C GLY A 61 1.39 -26.19 3.14
N ALA A 62 0.60 -26.69 4.09
CA ALA A 62 -0.86 -26.50 4.15
C ALA A 62 -1.28 -25.01 4.22
N GLU A 63 -0.49 -24.18 4.86
CA GLU A 63 -0.73 -22.73 4.93
C GLU A 63 -0.65 -22.05 3.55
N ALA A 64 0.16 -22.56 2.62
CA ALA A 64 0.20 -22.05 1.26
C ALA A 64 -1.14 -22.20 0.54
N LEU A 65 -1.84 -23.33 0.74
CA LEU A 65 -3.17 -23.59 0.17
C LEU A 65 -4.21 -22.67 0.80
N LYS A 66 -4.11 -22.39 2.09
CA LYS A 66 -5.01 -21.51 2.82
C LYS A 66 -4.87 -20.06 2.39
N HIS A 67 -3.65 -19.57 2.25
CA HIS A 67 -3.37 -18.21 1.82
C HIS A 67 -3.59 -18.00 0.33
N ARG A 68 -3.29 -18.97 -0.53
CA ARG A 68 -3.41 -18.87 -2.00
C ARG A 68 -2.80 -17.60 -2.57
N TYR A 69 -1.62 -17.23 -2.05
CA TYR A 69 -0.95 -16.00 -2.39
C TYR A 69 -0.34 -16.03 -3.81
N SER A 70 -0.58 -14.97 -4.57
CA SER A 70 0.04 -14.74 -5.88
C SER A 70 0.81 -13.42 -5.88
N PRO A 71 2.15 -13.44 -5.98
CA PRO A 71 2.96 -12.22 -6.04
C PRO A 71 2.55 -11.30 -7.19
N THR A 72 2.30 -11.88 -8.37
CA THR A 72 1.90 -11.12 -9.58
C THR A 72 0.60 -10.36 -9.38
N ARG A 73 -0.43 -11.01 -8.79
CA ARG A 73 -1.70 -10.34 -8.51
C ARG A 73 -1.55 -9.27 -7.44
N ARG A 74 -0.76 -9.54 -6.42
CA ARG A 74 -0.47 -8.57 -5.36
C ARG A 74 0.24 -7.32 -5.91
N SER A 75 1.26 -7.52 -6.74
CA SER A 75 1.98 -6.41 -7.39
C SER A 75 1.08 -5.58 -8.29
N LEU A 76 0.14 -6.22 -9.00
CA LEU A 76 -0.84 -5.53 -9.83
C LEU A 76 -1.76 -4.63 -8.98
N VAL A 77 -2.28 -5.14 -7.86
CA VAL A 77 -3.12 -4.36 -6.93
C VAL A 77 -2.33 -3.17 -6.37
N TRP A 78 -1.09 -3.38 -5.97
CA TRP A 78 -0.20 -2.33 -5.49
C TRP A 78 0.01 -1.22 -6.53
N LEU A 79 0.30 -1.63 -7.77
CA LEU A 79 0.49 -0.68 -8.87
C LEU A 79 -0.77 0.14 -9.14
N ILE A 80 -1.95 -0.48 -9.10
CA ILE A 80 -3.23 0.21 -9.29
C ILE A 80 -3.49 1.19 -8.17
N GLN A 81 -3.27 0.79 -6.91
CA GLN A 81 -3.43 1.65 -5.74
C GLN A 81 -2.50 2.88 -5.82
N ASP A 82 -1.23 2.67 -6.15
CA ASP A 82 -0.27 3.75 -6.37
C ASP A 82 -0.77 4.75 -7.43
N LYS A 83 -1.21 4.25 -8.58
CA LYS A 83 -1.74 5.09 -9.67
C LYS A 83 -3.01 5.84 -9.28
N ILE A 84 -3.90 5.22 -8.53
CA ILE A 84 -5.10 5.89 -7.98
C ILE A 84 -4.69 7.03 -7.05
N VAL A 85 -3.75 6.79 -6.13
CA VAL A 85 -3.27 7.83 -5.23
C VAL A 85 -2.64 8.98 -6.00
N MET A 86 -1.76 8.69 -6.96
CA MET A 86 -1.13 9.72 -7.81
C MET A 86 -2.16 10.52 -8.64
N ALA A 87 -3.28 9.92 -9.02
CA ALA A 87 -4.34 10.57 -9.77
C ALA A 87 -5.27 11.41 -8.89
N THR A 88 -5.44 11.05 -7.62
CA THR A 88 -6.48 11.58 -6.72
C THR A 88 -5.96 12.44 -5.58
N VAL A 89 -4.65 12.45 -5.35
CA VAL A 89 -3.97 13.27 -4.33
C VAL A 89 -3.04 14.26 -5.00
N ARG A 90 -2.97 15.46 -4.46
CA ARG A 90 -2.03 16.51 -4.86
C ARG A 90 -1.15 16.90 -3.70
N ASN A 91 0.04 17.38 -4.04
CA ASN A 91 1.02 17.91 -3.10
C ASN A 91 1.55 19.22 -3.68
N GLU A 92 1.95 20.12 -2.82
CA GLU A 92 2.76 21.25 -3.21
C GLU A 92 4.09 20.77 -3.79
N LYS A 93 4.52 21.39 -4.88
CA LYS A 93 5.74 21.00 -5.59
C LYS A 93 6.67 22.18 -5.77
N GLU A 94 7.94 21.92 -5.61
CA GLU A 94 9.04 22.82 -5.97
C GLU A 94 9.83 22.23 -7.13
N VAL A 95 10.48 23.07 -7.90
CA VAL A 95 11.37 22.63 -8.99
C VAL A 95 12.80 22.71 -8.51
N VAL A 96 13.45 21.55 -8.35
CA VAL A 96 14.84 21.42 -7.97
C VAL A 96 15.60 20.72 -9.10
N ASN A 97 16.62 21.39 -9.65
CA ASN A 97 17.41 20.88 -10.78
C ASN A 97 16.53 20.42 -11.98
N GLY A 98 15.52 21.23 -12.34
CA GLY A 98 14.59 20.92 -13.44
C GLY A 98 13.59 19.81 -13.19
N LYS A 99 13.55 19.23 -11.98
CA LYS A 99 12.62 18.16 -11.59
C LYS A 99 11.65 18.65 -10.53
N ALA A 100 10.35 18.41 -10.76
CA ALA A 100 9.33 18.71 -9.78
C ALA A 100 9.42 17.71 -8.61
N ARG A 101 9.63 18.22 -7.39
CA ARG A 101 9.66 17.46 -6.14
C ARG A 101 8.57 17.94 -5.21
N LYS A 102 8.09 17.05 -4.33
CA LYS A 102 7.19 17.46 -3.25
C LYS A 102 7.96 18.35 -2.27
N VAL A 103 7.38 19.48 -1.88
CA VAL A 103 7.91 20.32 -0.81
C VAL A 103 7.89 19.51 0.49
N LYS A 104 9.04 19.44 1.16
CA LYS A 104 9.18 18.71 2.42
C LYS A 104 8.30 19.36 3.49
N GLY A 105 7.44 18.56 4.12
CA GLY A 105 6.53 19.06 5.15
C GLY A 105 5.21 19.64 4.62
N SER A 106 5.05 19.82 3.28
CA SER A 106 3.79 20.29 2.73
C SER A 106 2.65 19.29 2.92
N GLU A 107 1.47 19.80 3.17
CA GLU A 107 0.27 18.99 3.26
C GLU A 107 -0.14 18.42 1.90
N SER A 108 -0.79 17.28 1.93
CA SER A 108 -1.40 16.68 0.75
C SER A 108 -2.90 16.96 0.79
N TRP A 109 -3.51 17.24 -0.35
CA TRP A 109 -4.96 17.40 -0.45
C TRP A 109 -5.55 16.46 -1.49
N ALA A 110 -6.78 16.06 -1.26
CA ALA A 110 -7.51 15.21 -2.16
C ALA A 110 -8.26 16.03 -3.22
N ILE A 111 -8.25 15.55 -4.46
CA ILE A 111 -9.09 16.07 -5.55
C ILE A 111 -10.20 15.08 -5.92
N HIS A 112 -10.33 13.99 -5.17
CA HIS A 112 -11.32 12.95 -5.35
C HIS A 112 -11.55 12.20 -4.02
N PRO A 113 -12.77 11.72 -3.70
CA PRO A 113 -13.06 11.02 -2.44
C PRO A 113 -12.11 9.87 -2.09
N LEU A 114 -11.65 9.09 -3.08
CA LEU A 114 -10.66 8.03 -2.85
C LEU A 114 -9.30 8.56 -2.38
N GLY A 115 -8.90 9.75 -2.82
CA GLY A 115 -7.71 10.44 -2.32
C GLY A 115 -7.88 10.87 -0.87
N GLN A 116 -9.09 11.29 -0.46
CA GLN A 116 -9.38 11.64 0.92
C GLN A 116 -9.24 10.44 1.85
N VAL A 117 -9.79 9.28 1.47
CA VAL A 117 -9.62 8.03 2.22
C VAL A 117 -8.13 7.71 2.45
N TYR A 118 -7.28 7.92 1.45
CA TYR A 118 -5.84 7.72 1.59
C TYR A 118 -5.21 8.72 2.58
N ILE A 119 -5.59 10.01 2.50
CA ILE A 119 -5.08 11.06 3.40
C ILE A 119 -5.49 10.77 4.85
N ASP A 120 -6.75 10.41 5.07
CA ASP A 120 -7.30 10.11 6.39
C ASP A 120 -6.58 8.89 7.01
N GLU A 121 -6.33 7.84 6.22
CA GLU A 121 -5.59 6.68 6.69
C GLU A 121 -4.12 7.01 6.99
N LEU A 122 -3.47 7.86 6.20
CA LEU A 122 -2.13 8.36 6.52
C LEU A 122 -2.11 9.15 7.83
N ALA A 123 -3.10 10.02 8.05
CA ALA A 123 -3.22 10.79 9.29
C ALA A 123 -3.40 9.85 10.49
N ARG A 124 -4.28 8.85 10.37
CA ARG A 124 -4.51 7.82 11.39
C ARG A 124 -3.21 7.05 11.71
N LEU A 125 -2.46 6.62 10.70
CA LEU A 125 -1.20 5.90 10.89
C LEU A 125 -0.13 6.78 11.52
N ARG A 126 -0.06 8.06 11.13
CA ARG A 126 0.87 9.03 11.75
C ARG A 126 0.54 9.26 13.21
N ALA A 127 -0.74 9.45 13.55
CA ALA A 127 -1.18 9.60 14.94
C ALA A 127 -0.82 8.36 15.77
N LYS A 128 -1.08 7.15 15.23
CA LYS A 128 -0.68 5.90 15.87
C LYS A 128 0.83 5.83 16.10
N ASN A 129 1.63 6.15 15.08
CA ASN A 129 3.10 6.12 15.21
C ASN A 129 3.64 7.21 16.15
N ALA A 130 2.99 8.38 16.19
CA ALA A 130 3.36 9.44 17.13
C ALA A 130 3.06 9.06 18.59
N ALA A 131 2.02 8.27 18.82
CA ALA A 131 1.68 7.76 20.15
C ALA A 131 2.66 6.69 20.67
N LEU A 132 3.47 6.07 19.78
CA LEU A 132 4.53 5.15 20.17
C LEU A 132 5.71 5.93 20.79
N GLY A 133 6.24 5.45 21.90
CA GLY A 133 7.47 6.00 22.50
C GLY A 133 8.67 5.84 21.55
N PHE A 134 9.70 6.67 21.76
CA PHE A 134 10.91 6.64 20.91
C PHE A 134 11.55 5.25 20.86
N ALA A 135 11.68 4.59 22.01
CA ALA A 135 12.27 3.25 22.11
C ALA A 135 11.49 2.19 21.31
N GLU A 136 10.17 2.20 21.37
CA GLU A 136 9.34 1.24 20.61
C GLU A 136 9.40 1.50 19.11
N ARG A 137 9.44 2.75 18.68
CA ARG A 137 9.64 3.11 17.25
C ARG A 137 11.01 2.65 16.75
N ALA A 138 12.05 2.86 17.55
CA ALA A 138 13.42 2.41 17.25
C ALA A 138 13.49 0.89 17.13
N ARG A 139 12.86 0.16 18.05
CA ARG A 139 12.74 -1.31 18.01
C ARG A 139 12.11 -1.80 16.70
N ILE A 140 10.96 -1.24 16.33
CA ILE A 140 10.26 -1.62 15.09
C ILE A 140 11.15 -1.36 13.85
N GLU A 141 11.87 -0.24 13.82
CA GLU A 141 12.72 0.11 12.67
C GLU A 141 13.97 -0.78 12.59
N VAL A 142 14.59 -1.11 13.73
CA VAL A 142 15.74 -2.03 13.79
C VAL A 142 15.32 -3.43 13.35
N ASP A 143 14.21 -3.96 13.86
CA ASP A 143 13.70 -5.27 13.46
C ASP A 143 13.39 -5.33 11.97
N ARG A 144 12.83 -4.24 11.42
CA ARG A 144 12.59 -4.11 9.99
C ARG A 144 13.89 -4.06 9.18
N ALA A 145 14.89 -3.28 9.63
CA ALA A 145 16.17 -3.17 8.96
C ALA A 145 16.91 -4.52 8.93
N ILE A 146 16.90 -5.26 10.03
CA ILE A 146 17.46 -6.62 10.12
C ILE A 146 16.76 -7.56 9.13
N LYS A 147 15.42 -7.53 9.12
CA LYS A 147 14.62 -8.36 8.20
C LYS A 147 14.91 -8.06 6.72
N ASP A 148 15.10 -6.79 6.39
CA ASP A 148 15.39 -6.32 5.04
C ASP A 148 16.89 -6.37 4.70
N LYS A 149 17.73 -6.90 5.61
CA LYS A 149 19.21 -6.96 5.50
C LYS A 149 19.85 -5.58 5.27
N ARG A 150 19.29 -4.54 5.87
CA ARG A 150 19.81 -3.17 5.87
C ARG A 150 20.48 -2.86 7.22
N THR A 151 21.47 -1.97 7.20
CA THR A 151 22.06 -1.45 8.44
C THR A 151 21.10 -0.45 9.07
N PRO A 152 20.67 -0.62 10.34
CA PRO A 152 19.86 0.36 11.04
C PRO A 152 20.62 1.68 11.19
N SER A 153 19.89 2.81 11.29
CA SER A 153 20.54 4.08 11.63
C SER A 153 21.11 4.04 13.05
N PRO A 154 22.23 4.76 13.33
CA PRO A 154 22.83 4.78 14.67
C PRO A 154 21.83 5.22 15.75
N GLU A 155 21.00 6.23 15.47
CA GLU A 155 19.98 6.73 16.40
C GLU A 155 18.93 5.68 16.74
N ASN A 156 18.48 4.91 15.76
CA ASN A 156 17.53 3.83 15.98
C ASN A 156 18.15 2.64 16.69
N LEU A 157 19.43 2.37 16.44
CA LEU A 157 20.17 1.31 17.15
C LEU A 157 20.32 1.63 18.65
N GLU A 158 20.64 2.87 18.97
CA GLU A 158 20.74 3.36 20.35
C GLU A 158 19.38 3.29 21.06
N GLY A 159 18.31 3.73 20.43
CA GLY A 159 16.95 3.62 20.94
C GLY A 159 16.52 2.17 21.17
N TRP A 160 16.90 1.26 20.28
CA TRP A 160 16.64 -0.18 20.43
C TRP A 160 17.39 -0.80 21.61
N LEU A 161 18.66 -0.44 21.80
CA LEU A 161 19.48 -0.89 22.95
C LEU A 161 18.88 -0.39 24.26
N THR A 162 18.41 0.85 24.32
CA THR A 162 17.75 1.43 25.48
C THR A 162 16.46 0.67 25.82
N ALA A 163 15.62 0.36 24.82
CA ALA A 163 14.41 -0.41 25.01
C ALA A 163 14.70 -1.83 25.56
N LYS A 164 15.74 -2.49 25.05
CA LYS A 164 16.13 -3.83 25.47
C LYS A 164 16.68 -3.90 26.91
N HIS A 165 17.24 -2.79 27.42
CA HIS A 165 17.71 -2.70 28.79
C HIS A 165 16.57 -2.44 29.80
N ILE A 166 15.42 -1.97 29.37
CA ILE A 166 14.24 -1.74 30.22
C ILE A 166 13.46 -3.05 30.44
N ASP A 167 13.52 -3.99 29.48
CA ASP A 167 12.81 -5.28 29.56
C ASP A 167 13.60 -6.39 30.30
N ASN A 168 14.80 -6.13 30.81
CA ASN A 168 15.63 -7.00 31.68
C ASN A 168 15.69 -6.44 33.08
#